data_7bb962def8c1f66ebf736b11cbdc87d6
#
_entry.id   7bb962def8c1f66ebf736b11cbdc87d6
#
_cell.length_a   1.000
_cell.length_b   1.000
_cell.length_c   1.000
_cell.angle_alpha   90.00
_cell.angle_beta   90.00
_cell.angle_gamma   90.00
#
_symmetry.space_group_name_H-M   'P 1'
#
loop_
_entity.id
_entity.type
_entity.pdbx_description
1 polymer ?
#
loop_
_entity_poly.entity_id
_entity_poly.type
_entity_poly.pdbx_seq_one_letter_code
_entity_poly.pdbx_strand_id
1 'polypeptide(L)'
;TKTVNGMQGPMTIELIMDGDTIKSLVVTDNVETPGIGAFAAEVIPERVVAQQTLEVDVITGATITSRILLGAVEGMLKDAGADVAKFTTAPEKKPVEDQELTADVVIVGGGGAGLAAAVAAADKGASVILIEKTGFLGGNSLVSGGYYNSPDPASQDNSSNKSDLAPLIEAAIHE
;
A
#
# COMPACT_ATOMS: atom_id res chain seq x y z
N THR A 1 -12.86 -22.79 -0.86
CA THR A 1 -12.84 -21.60 -1.73
C THR A 1 -14.07 -20.75 -1.51
N LYS A 2 -13.91 -19.43 -1.56
CA LYS A 2 -15.01 -18.46 -1.45
C LYS A 2 -14.70 -17.26 -2.36
N THR A 3 -15.72 -16.80 -3.10
CA THR A 3 -15.61 -15.56 -3.88
C THR A 3 -16.38 -14.46 -3.16
N VAL A 4 -15.77 -13.30 -3.00
CA VAL A 4 -16.36 -12.09 -2.40
C VAL A 4 -16.12 -10.90 -3.31
N ASN A 5 -16.88 -9.84 -3.15
CA ASN A 5 -16.59 -8.59 -3.84
C ASN A 5 -15.57 -7.79 -3.03
N GLY A 6 -14.41 -7.56 -3.61
CA GLY A 6 -13.42 -6.62 -3.14
C GLY A 6 -13.82 -5.17 -3.38
N MET A 7 -12.86 -4.25 -3.37
CA MET A 7 -13.12 -2.83 -3.66
C MET A 7 -13.40 -2.58 -5.14
N GLN A 8 -12.71 -3.28 -6.05
CA GLN A 8 -12.80 -3.11 -7.50
C GLN A 8 -13.66 -4.18 -8.18
N GLY A 9 -13.91 -5.31 -7.52
CA GLY A 9 -14.69 -6.41 -8.09
C GLY A 9 -14.45 -7.74 -7.40
N PRO A 10 -14.72 -8.87 -8.05
CA PRO A 10 -14.66 -10.18 -7.44
C PRO A 10 -13.22 -10.55 -7.04
N MET A 11 -13.11 -11.23 -5.92
CA MET A 11 -11.87 -11.78 -5.36
C MET A 11 -12.14 -13.21 -4.88
N THR A 12 -11.36 -14.16 -5.37
CA THR A 12 -11.49 -15.57 -5.00
C THR A 12 -10.43 -15.96 -3.99
N ILE A 13 -10.86 -16.49 -2.85
CA ILE A 13 -10.03 -16.85 -1.70
C ILE A 13 -10.06 -18.36 -1.53
N GLU A 14 -8.89 -18.94 -1.34
CA GLU A 14 -8.71 -20.34 -0.99
C GLU A 14 -8.10 -20.46 0.41
N LEU A 15 -8.77 -21.21 1.28
CA LEU A 15 -8.33 -21.51 2.63
C LEU A 15 -8.16 -23.01 2.79
N ILE A 16 -7.02 -23.44 3.32
CA ILE A 16 -6.73 -24.84 3.68
C ILE A 16 -6.43 -24.89 5.17
N MET A 17 -7.18 -25.70 5.87
CA MET A 17 -7.04 -25.97 7.30
C MET A 17 -6.45 -27.36 7.55
N ASP A 18 -5.73 -27.50 8.66
CA ASP A 18 -5.30 -28.77 9.24
C ASP A 18 -5.62 -28.73 10.73
N GLY A 19 -6.74 -29.34 11.09
CA GLY A 19 -7.32 -29.16 12.42
C GLY A 19 -7.60 -27.69 12.70
N ASP A 20 -7.06 -27.15 13.78
CA ASP A 20 -7.20 -25.75 14.19
C ASP A 20 -6.10 -24.82 13.62
N THR A 21 -5.38 -25.25 12.59
CA THR A 21 -4.27 -24.46 12.01
C THR A 21 -4.57 -24.10 10.57
N ILE A 22 -4.37 -22.81 10.21
CA ILE A 22 -4.41 -22.35 8.83
C ILE A 22 -3.10 -22.76 8.15
N LYS A 23 -3.15 -23.72 7.23
CA LYS A 23 -1.99 -24.19 6.48
C LYS A 23 -1.70 -23.34 5.27
N SER A 24 -2.75 -22.89 4.60
CA SER A 24 -2.64 -22.04 3.42
C SER A 24 -3.83 -21.12 3.34
N LEU A 25 -3.56 -19.89 2.98
CA LEU A 25 -4.54 -18.88 2.62
C LEU A 25 -4.01 -18.13 1.42
N VAL A 26 -4.75 -18.10 0.33
CA VAL A 26 -4.32 -17.49 -0.94
C VAL A 26 -5.50 -16.80 -1.59
N VAL A 27 -5.26 -15.65 -2.20
CA VAL A 27 -6.18 -15.04 -3.15
C VAL A 27 -5.76 -15.50 -4.55
N THR A 28 -6.56 -16.37 -5.15
CA THR A 28 -6.24 -17.02 -6.44
C THR A 28 -6.63 -16.17 -7.63
N ASP A 29 -7.58 -15.24 -7.45
CA ASP A 29 -8.03 -14.32 -8.49
C ASP A 29 -8.55 -13.03 -7.85
N ASN A 30 -8.19 -11.88 -8.43
CA ASN A 30 -8.71 -10.58 -8.04
C ASN A 30 -8.53 -9.55 -9.16
N VAL A 31 -9.37 -8.51 -9.13
CA VAL A 31 -9.31 -7.34 -10.03
C VAL A 31 -9.01 -6.06 -9.26
N GLU A 32 -8.39 -6.18 -8.11
CA GLU A 32 -8.02 -5.06 -7.27
C GLU A 32 -6.96 -4.16 -7.91
N THR A 33 -6.89 -2.91 -7.47
CA THR A 33 -5.91 -1.94 -7.96
C THR A 33 -4.48 -2.46 -7.75
N PRO A 34 -3.67 -2.59 -8.81
CA PRO A 34 -2.26 -2.99 -8.69
C PRO A 34 -1.50 -2.09 -7.70
N GLY A 35 -0.66 -2.70 -6.85
CA GLY A 35 0.12 -2.00 -5.85
C GLY A 35 -0.67 -1.46 -4.63
N ILE A 36 -1.99 -1.55 -4.63
CA ILE A 36 -2.84 -1.13 -3.51
C ILE A 36 -3.66 -2.33 -3.02
N GLY A 37 -4.83 -2.56 -3.60
CA GLY A 37 -5.71 -3.66 -3.22
C GLY A 37 -5.11 -5.03 -3.55
N ALA A 38 -4.45 -5.16 -4.71
CA ALA A 38 -3.74 -6.38 -5.09
C ALA A 38 -2.59 -6.70 -4.11
N PHE A 39 -1.87 -5.69 -3.63
CA PHE A 39 -0.85 -5.87 -2.59
C PHE A 39 -1.45 -6.35 -1.25
N ALA A 40 -2.63 -5.81 -0.86
CA ALA A 40 -3.33 -6.33 0.31
C ALA A 40 -3.79 -7.78 0.13
N ALA A 41 -4.23 -8.15 -1.08
CA ALA A 41 -4.64 -9.51 -1.41
C ALA A 41 -3.49 -10.53 -1.35
N GLU A 42 -2.24 -10.07 -1.50
CA GLU A 42 -1.03 -10.88 -1.35
C GLU A 42 -0.57 -10.94 0.11
N VAL A 43 -0.39 -9.79 0.76
CA VAL A 43 0.28 -9.69 2.07
C VAL A 43 -0.62 -10.10 3.24
N ILE A 44 -1.93 -9.81 3.20
CA ILE A 44 -2.83 -10.18 4.30
C ILE A 44 -2.89 -11.69 4.51
N PRO A 45 -3.05 -12.53 3.45
CA PRO A 45 -2.99 -13.98 3.60
C PRO A 45 -1.71 -14.48 4.24
N GLU A 46 -0.55 -13.97 3.80
CA GLU A 46 0.74 -14.35 4.37
C GLU A 46 0.82 -14.05 5.87
N ARG A 47 0.36 -12.86 6.28
CA ARG A 47 0.33 -12.47 7.70
C ARG A 47 -0.58 -13.37 8.53
N VAL A 48 -1.78 -13.66 8.02
CA VAL A 48 -2.75 -14.53 8.71
C VAL A 48 -2.18 -15.92 8.90
N VAL A 49 -1.56 -16.50 7.88
CA VAL A 49 -0.92 -17.82 7.97
C VAL A 49 0.26 -17.81 8.93
N ALA A 50 1.13 -16.81 8.84
CA ALA A 50 2.33 -16.72 9.68
C ALA A 50 2.00 -16.50 11.16
N GLN A 51 0.95 -15.72 11.46
CA GLN A 51 0.60 -15.33 12.82
C GLN A 51 -0.57 -16.12 13.40
N GLN A 52 -1.25 -16.93 12.58
CA GLN A 52 -2.42 -17.73 12.97
C GLN A 52 -3.52 -16.87 13.64
N THR A 53 -3.73 -15.65 13.13
CA THR A 53 -4.74 -14.73 13.66
C THR A 53 -5.32 -13.85 12.54
N LEU A 54 -6.54 -13.37 12.74
CA LEU A 54 -7.20 -12.35 11.90
C LEU A 54 -6.90 -10.92 12.38
N GLU A 55 -6.31 -10.76 13.57
CA GLU A 55 -5.94 -9.46 14.16
C GLU A 55 -4.59 -8.95 13.59
N VAL A 56 -4.42 -9.08 12.28
CA VAL A 56 -3.24 -8.58 11.57
C VAL A 56 -3.44 -7.12 11.14
N ASP A 57 -2.35 -6.37 11.08
CA ASP A 57 -2.39 -4.98 10.60
C ASP A 57 -2.86 -4.91 9.16
N VAL A 58 -3.88 -4.09 8.92
CA VAL A 58 -4.38 -3.79 7.57
C VAL A 58 -3.35 -3.03 6.75
N ILE A 59 -3.39 -3.16 5.44
CA ILE A 59 -2.50 -2.43 4.53
C ILE A 59 -2.96 -0.98 4.42
N THR A 60 -2.08 -0.04 4.76
CA THR A 60 -2.33 1.39 4.58
C THR A 60 -2.60 1.70 3.11
N GLY A 61 -3.69 2.44 2.85
CA GLY A 61 -4.17 2.72 1.49
C GLY A 61 -5.12 1.65 0.92
N ALA A 62 -5.10 0.41 1.45
CA ALA A 62 -5.96 -0.69 1.03
C ALA A 62 -6.84 -1.22 2.18
N THR A 63 -7.27 -0.36 3.09
CA THR A 63 -8.02 -0.72 4.30
C THR A 63 -9.32 -1.46 3.98
N ILE A 64 -10.04 -1.05 2.92
CA ILE A 64 -11.31 -1.66 2.53
C ILE A 64 -11.07 -3.09 2.06
N THR A 65 -10.16 -3.31 1.12
CA THR A 65 -9.81 -4.65 0.62
C THR A 65 -9.30 -5.55 1.75
N SER A 66 -8.44 -5.02 2.63
CA SER A 66 -7.93 -5.76 3.79
C SER A 66 -9.06 -6.24 4.71
N ARG A 67 -10.02 -5.38 5.03
CA ARG A 67 -11.15 -5.73 5.90
C ARG A 67 -12.12 -6.71 5.25
N ILE A 68 -12.39 -6.56 3.95
CA ILE A 68 -13.21 -7.51 3.20
C ILE A 68 -12.57 -8.89 3.22
N LEU A 69 -11.27 -8.96 2.96
CA LEU A 69 -10.52 -10.21 2.96
C LEU A 69 -10.55 -10.89 4.35
N LEU A 70 -10.24 -10.15 5.42
CA LEU A 70 -10.26 -10.69 6.77
C LEU A 70 -11.65 -11.17 7.19
N GLY A 71 -12.71 -10.40 6.87
CA GLY A 71 -14.10 -10.81 7.14
C GLY A 71 -14.53 -12.04 6.32
N ALA A 72 -14.03 -12.17 5.08
CA ALA A 72 -14.29 -13.36 4.27
C ALA A 72 -13.62 -14.60 4.87
N VAL A 73 -12.37 -14.48 5.33
CA VAL A 73 -11.63 -15.57 5.99
C VAL A 73 -12.30 -15.96 7.30
N GLU A 74 -12.76 -15.01 8.10
CA GLU A 74 -13.54 -15.29 9.31
C GLU A 74 -14.79 -16.12 9.00
N GLY A 75 -15.52 -15.75 7.95
CA GLY A 75 -16.66 -16.53 7.49
C GLY A 75 -16.27 -17.95 7.04
N MET A 76 -15.16 -18.08 6.31
CA MET A 76 -14.67 -19.40 5.87
C MET A 76 -14.25 -20.30 7.05
N LEU A 77 -13.65 -19.72 8.09
CA LEU A 77 -13.30 -20.44 9.32
C LEU A 77 -14.57 -20.95 10.03
N LYS A 78 -15.61 -20.11 10.13
CA LYS A 78 -16.92 -20.52 10.68
C LYS A 78 -17.55 -21.65 9.86
N ASP A 79 -17.53 -21.51 8.54
CA ASP A 79 -18.10 -22.51 7.63
C ASP A 79 -17.34 -23.86 7.71
N ALA A 80 -16.04 -23.81 8.03
CA ALA A 80 -15.20 -24.99 8.26
C ALA A 80 -15.37 -25.60 9.67
N GLY A 81 -16.16 -24.99 10.55
CA GLY A 81 -16.37 -25.44 11.93
C GLY A 81 -15.22 -25.11 12.88
N ALA A 82 -14.32 -24.22 12.49
CA ALA A 82 -13.21 -23.78 13.34
C ALA A 82 -13.70 -22.85 14.47
N ASP A 83 -13.05 -22.93 15.63
CA ASP A 83 -13.28 -21.99 16.72
C ASP A 83 -12.61 -20.64 16.39
N VAL A 84 -13.41 -19.71 15.89
CA VAL A 84 -12.92 -18.37 15.48
C VAL A 84 -12.28 -17.61 16.63
N ALA A 85 -12.65 -17.86 17.89
CA ALA A 85 -12.05 -17.19 19.04
C ALA A 85 -10.53 -17.43 19.12
N LYS A 86 -10.03 -18.54 18.61
CA LYS A 86 -8.59 -18.85 18.54
C LYS A 86 -7.84 -17.91 17.58
N PHE A 87 -8.54 -17.33 16.61
CA PHE A 87 -7.97 -16.46 15.59
C PHE A 87 -8.24 -14.98 15.84
N THR A 88 -8.73 -14.60 17.02
CA THR A 88 -8.99 -13.20 17.42
C THR A 88 -7.98 -12.68 18.44
N THR A 89 -6.93 -13.41 18.72
CA THR A 89 -5.88 -12.97 19.62
C THR A 89 -4.91 -12.06 18.84
N ALA A 90 -4.71 -10.84 19.33
CA ALA A 90 -3.73 -9.94 18.74
C ALA A 90 -2.33 -10.58 18.76
N PRO A 91 -1.58 -10.51 17.67
CA PRO A 91 -0.24 -11.10 17.62
C PRO A 91 0.68 -10.39 18.62
N GLU A 92 1.56 -11.16 19.25
CA GLU A 92 2.65 -10.56 20.03
C GLU A 92 3.50 -9.65 19.12
N LYS A 93 3.50 -8.36 19.42
CA LYS A 93 4.40 -7.43 18.75
C LYS A 93 5.82 -7.77 19.14
N LYS A 94 6.56 -8.38 18.25
CA LYS A 94 8.02 -8.55 18.46
C LYS A 94 8.62 -7.15 18.59
N PRO A 95 9.45 -6.91 19.60
CA PRO A 95 10.18 -5.65 19.67
C PRO A 95 10.99 -5.48 18.37
N VAL A 96 10.76 -4.35 17.70
CA VAL A 96 11.55 -3.97 16.54
C VAL A 96 12.84 -3.38 17.09
N GLU A 97 13.98 -3.94 16.69
CA GLU A 97 15.27 -3.35 17.04
C GLU A 97 15.42 -2.02 16.30
N ASP A 98 15.79 -0.99 17.04
CA ASP A 98 16.11 0.31 16.45
C ASP A 98 17.31 0.16 15.51
N GLN A 99 17.19 0.71 14.30
CA GLN A 99 18.27 0.76 13.34
C GLN A 99 18.76 2.20 13.20
N GLU A 100 20.05 2.40 13.43
CA GLU A 100 20.71 3.68 13.16
C GLU A 100 21.40 3.61 11.79
N LEU A 101 20.92 4.43 10.85
CA LEU A 101 21.46 4.52 9.49
C LEU A 101 21.89 5.96 9.23
N THR A 102 22.96 6.12 8.45
CA THR A 102 23.49 7.43 8.07
C THR A 102 23.56 7.54 6.55
N ALA A 103 23.12 8.68 6.02
CA ALA A 103 23.23 9.02 4.62
C ALA A 103 23.38 10.54 4.45
N ASP A 104 23.86 10.99 3.29
CA ASP A 104 23.95 12.42 2.95
C ASP A 104 22.56 13.04 2.81
N VAL A 105 21.57 12.26 2.32
CA VAL A 105 20.20 12.71 2.12
C VAL A 105 19.22 11.65 2.65
N VAL A 106 18.27 12.09 3.48
CA VAL A 106 17.16 11.24 3.94
C VAL A 106 15.86 11.79 3.36
N ILE A 107 15.12 10.94 2.66
CA ILE A 107 13.86 11.30 2.00
C ILE A 107 12.72 10.52 2.68
N VAL A 108 11.67 11.22 3.09
CA VAL A 108 10.49 10.61 3.71
C VAL A 108 9.33 10.66 2.70
N GLY A 109 8.93 9.49 2.26
CA GLY A 109 7.87 9.28 1.27
C GLY A 109 8.43 8.87 -0.11
N GLY A 110 8.04 7.68 -0.57
CA GLY A 110 8.43 7.09 -1.86
C GLY A 110 7.45 7.35 -3.00
N GLY A 111 6.70 8.47 -2.95
CA GLY A 111 5.86 8.92 -4.07
C GLY A 111 6.68 9.56 -5.19
N GLY A 112 6.01 10.09 -6.22
CA GLY A 112 6.67 10.68 -7.40
C GLY A 112 7.73 11.74 -7.04
N ALA A 113 7.43 12.65 -6.12
CA ALA A 113 8.36 13.69 -5.68
C ALA A 113 9.58 13.10 -4.94
N GLY A 114 9.33 12.16 -4.00
CA GLY A 114 10.43 11.53 -3.24
C GLY A 114 11.35 10.70 -4.13
N LEU A 115 10.79 9.96 -5.08
CA LEU A 115 11.58 9.21 -6.07
C LEU A 115 12.42 10.12 -6.97
N ALA A 116 11.84 11.23 -7.44
CA ALA A 116 12.57 12.22 -8.25
C ALA A 116 13.73 12.86 -7.44
N ALA A 117 13.48 13.20 -6.18
CA ALA A 117 14.50 13.72 -5.27
C ALA A 117 15.62 12.69 -5.01
N ALA A 118 15.25 11.41 -4.81
CA ALA A 118 16.20 10.34 -4.58
C ALA A 118 17.13 10.14 -5.79
N VAL A 119 16.56 10.11 -7.00
CA VAL A 119 17.34 10.00 -8.24
C VAL A 119 18.26 11.20 -8.41
N ALA A 120 17.75 12.43 -8.22
CA ALA A 120 18.53 13.64 -8.38
C ALA A 120 19.71 13.72 -7.38
N ALA A 121 19.53 13.27 -6.15
CA ALA A 121 20.59 13.20 -5.16
C ALA A 121 21.63 12.12 -5.51
N ALA A 122 21.17 10.93 -5.88
CA ALA A 122 22.07 9.83 -6.26
C ALA A 122 22.89 10.15 -7.51
N ASP A 123 22.32 10.85 -8.49
CA ASP A 123 23.01 11.31 -9.70
C ASP A 123 24.15 12.31 -9.38
N LYS A 124 24.07 12.98 -8.25
CA LYS A 124 25.13 13.87 -7.73
C LYS A 124 26.15 13.13 -6.85
N GLY A 125 26.02 11.83 -6.71
CA GLY A 125 26.91 10.98 -5.92
C GLY A 125 26.63 10.96 -4.42
N ALA A 126 25.48 11.50 -3.98
CA ALA A 126 25.09 11.45 -2.58
C ALA A 126 24.55 10.05 -2.21
N SER A 127 24.86 9.60 -1.02
CA SER A 127 24.20 8.44 -0.40
C SER A 127 22.78 8.82 0.01
N VAL A 128 21.79 7.98 -0.31
CA VAL A 128 20.37 8.29 -0.10
C VAL A 128 19.68 7.20 0.69
N ILE A 129 18.94 7.58 1.73
CA ILE A 129 17.97 6.72 2.41
C ILE A 129 16.58 7.25 2.07
N LEU A 130 15.75 6.39 1.46
CA LEU A 130 14.34 6.70 1.21
C LEU A 130 13.48 5.83 2.13
N ILE A 131 12.61 6.49 2.91
CA ILE A 131 11.71 5.86 3.86
C ILE A 131 10.29 5.93 3.29
N GLU A 132 9.66 4.77 3.05
CA GLU A 132 8.29 4.67 2.60
C GLU A 132 7.44 3.95 3.64
N LYS A 133 6.24 4.48 3.91
CA LYS A 133 5.29 3.93 4.88
C LYS A 133 4.61 2.65 4.38
N THR A 134 4.37 2.59 3.07
CA THR A 134 3.70 1.45 2.42
C THR A 134 4.72 0.41 1.97
N GLY A 135 4.26 -0.79 1.65
CA GLY A 135 5.13 -1.85 1.13
C GLY A 135 5.57 -1.67 -0.34
N PHE A 136 5.23 -0.55 -0.98
CA PHE A 136 5.55 -0.27 -2.39
C PHE A 136 5.86 1.20 -2.62
N LEU A 137 6.62 1.47 -3.67
CA LEU A 137 6.97 2.82 -4.10
C LEU A 137 5.99 3.35 -5.16
N GLY A 138 6.00 4.65 -5.41
CA GLY A 138 5.20 5.32 -6.43
C GLY A 138 4.04 6.14 -5.89
N GLY A 139 3.45 5.77 -4.75
CA GLY A 139 2.31 6.47 -4.17
C GLY A 139 1.18 6.69 -5.18
N ASN A 140 0.55 7.85 -5.19
CA ASN A 140 -0.51 8.17 -6.13
C ASN A 140 -0.04 8.25 -7.59
N SER A 141 1.25 8.45 -7.84
CA SER A 141 1.80 8.45 -9.20
C SER A 141 1.68 7.09 -9.89
N LEU A 142 1.75 5.99 -9.12
CA LEU A 142 1.58 4.63 -9.63
C LEU A 142 0.20 4.41 -10.26
N VAL A 143 -0.83 5.09 -9.77
CA VAL A 143 -2.24 4.93 -10.20
C VAL A 143 -2.77 6.16 -10.96
N SER A 144 -1.90 7.08 -11.37
CA SER A 144 -2.30 8.34 -12.02
C SER A 144 -2.77 8.21 -13.48
N GLY A 145 -2.63 7.05 -14.09
CA GLY A 145 -2.96 6.86 -15.50
C GLY A 145 -2.06 7.62 -16.48
N GLY A 146 -0.95 8.21 -16.02
CA GLY A 146 0.03 8.93 -16.85
C GLY A 146 -0.36 10.35 -17.22
N TYR A 147 -1.43 10.91 -16.64
CA TYR A 147 -1.80 12.31 -16.83
C TYR A 147 -0.98 13.22 -15.90
N TYR A 148 -0.47 14.29 -16.45
CA TYR A 148 0.24 15.34 -15.74
C TYR A 148 -0.54 16.64 -15.82
N ASN A 149 -1.02 17.13 -14.68
CA ASN A 149 -1.69 18.43 -14.59
C ASN A 149 -0.63 19.49 -14.29
N SER A 150 -0.38 20.33 -15.28
CA SER A 150 0.52 21.50 -15.14
C SER A 150 -0.20 22.76 -15.57
N PRO A 151 -0.03 23.88 -14.88
CA PRO A 151 -0.47 25.16 -15.39
C PRO A 151 0.30 25.47 -16.68
N ASP A 152 -0.44 25.64 -17.78
CA ASP A 152 0.11 26.10 -19.05
C ASP A 152 -0.30 27.56 -19.26
N PRO A 153 0.64 28.50 -19.17
CA PRO A 153 0.34 29.93 -19.36
C PRO A 153 -0.33 30.23 -20.71
N ALA A 154 0.01 29.47 -21.76
CA ALA A 154 -0.55 29.70 -23.09
C ALA A 154 -2.01 29.23 -23.20
N SER A 155 -2.39 28.17 -22.47
CA SER A 155 -3.78 27.65 -22.45
C SER A 155 -4.67 28.41 -21.46
N GLN A 156 -4.09 29.19 -20.54
CA GLN A 156 -4.82 29.94 -19.50
C GLN A 156 -5.16 31.39 -19.89
N ASP A 157 -4.77 31.86 -21.06
CA ASP A 157 -4.93 33.26 -21.48
C ASP A 157 -6.39 33.73 -21.52
N ASN A 158 -7.37 32.86 -21.51
CA ASN A 158 -8.80 33.21 -21.56
C ASN A 158 -9.57 32.78 -20.31
N SER A 159 -8.93 32.26 -19.26
CA SER A 159 -9.62 31.87 -18.04
C SER A 159 -9.43 32.91 -16.93
N SER A 160 -10.52 33.20 -16.22
CA SER A 160 -10.51 34.05 -15.01
C SER A 160 -9.72 33.42 -13.82
N ASN A 161 -9.14 32.23 -14.02
CA ASN A 161 -8.29 31.55 -13.06
C ASN A 161 -6.82 31.53 -13.49
N LYS A 162 -6.24 32.73 -13.70
CA LYS A 162 -4.78 32.84 -13.73
C LYS A 162 -4.26 32.44 -12.35
N SER A 163 -3.67 31.25 -12.23
CA SER A 163 -3.01 30.87 -10.99
C SER A 163 -1.77 31.79 -10.86
N ASP A 164 -1.70 32.58 -9.80
CA ASP A 164 -0.52 33.36 -9.42
C ASP A 164 0.67 32.49 -8.99
N LEU A 165 0.65 31.21 -9.35
CA LEU A 165 1.69 30.24 -8.98
C LEU A 165 2.93 30.34 -9.90
N ALA A 166 2.80 30.84 -11.13
CA ALA A 166 3.93 30.98 -12.05
C ALA A 166 5.09 31.78 -11.46
N PRO A 167 4.86 32.98 -10.84
CA PRO A 167 5.93 33.70 -10.18
C PRO A 167 6.56 33.00 -8.99
N LEU A 168 5.78 32.20 -8.26
CA LEU A 168 6.28 31.46 -7.11
C LEU A 168 7.15 30.25 -7.54
N ILE A 169 6.81 29.64 -8.67
CA ILE A 169 7.60 28.56 -9.26
C ILE A 169 8.90 29.11 -9.84
N GLU A 170 8.87 30.24 -10.54
CA GLU A 170 10.06 30.92 -11.05
C GLU A 170 11.00 31.36 -9.92
N ALA A 171 10.47 31.91 -8.83
CA ALA A 171 11.27 32.26 -7.66
C ALA A 171 11.95 31.07 -7.02
N ALA A 172 11.27 29.93 -6.94
CA ALA A 172 11.80 28.68 -6.34
C ALA A 172 12.87 27.96 -7.21
N ILE A 173 12.93 28.27 -8.52
CA ILE A 173 13.94 27.69 -9.44
C ILE A 173 15.23 28.52 -9.43
N HIS A 174 15.17 29.77 -9.01
CA HIS A 174 16.31 30.69 -9.06
C HIS A 174 17.01 30.94 -7.70
N GLU A 175 16.55 30.31 -6.61
CA GLU A 175 17.25 30.18 -5.32
C GLU A 175 18.02 28.85 -5.22
#